data_e6029ca6a08e9ab6f77abfdc0142073e
#
_entry.id   e6029ca6a08e9ab6f77abfdc0142073e
#
_cell.length_a   1.000
_cell.length_b   1.000
_cell.length_c   1.000
_cell.angle_alpha   90.00
_cell.angle_beta   90.00
_cell.angle_gamma   90.00
#
_symmetry.space_group_name_H-M   'P 1'
#
loop_
_entity.id
_entity.type
_entity.pdbx_description
1 polymer ?
#
loop_
_entity_poly.entity_id
_entity_poly.type
_entity_poly.pdbx_seq_one_letter_code
_entity_poly.pdbx_strand_id
1 'polypeptide(L)'
;MNFDFIYHFLADLGYTHPLHPTLTHLTIGLVIAALIFRVIALLPAYGKYGQTARHCSTLAFLAIFPTVLLGLMDWTYYYGNNWIFPIKMKMILAAVLMVLLLLAIILNLKLSKSSGALLVIYLLSFLTVIGLGYFGGEILYGKRIAPAGDAEPASAGIPSAAAAFAEVQTIFRNNCTNCHAGTNPPSSLDLTSYENVMKGGQNGAVVISGKPGKSELIRRVRGISTPQMPLAGPALTQSAIGTLEKWIAAGAPAPEK
;
A
#
# COMPACT_ATOMS: atom_id res chain seq x y z
N MET A 1 12.41 15.77 3.38
CA MET A 1 11.31 16.57 3.94
C MET A 1 10.66 15.71 5.02
N ASN A 2 10.55 16.21 6.24
CA ASN A 2 9.89 15.49 7.32
C ASN A 2 8.46 16.03 7.45
N PHE A 3 7.47 15.17 7.19
CA PHE A 3 6.04 15.49 7.27
C PHE A 3 5.37 14.86 8.50
N ASP A 4 6.17 14.31 9.45
CA ASP A 4 5.66 13.55 10.59
C ASP A 4 4.66 14.37 11.43
N PHE A 5 4.87 15.69 11.53
CA PHE A 5 3.99 16.58 12.29
C PHE A 5 2.53 16.55 11.76
N ILE A 6 2.34 16.40 10.44
CA ILE A 6 0.99 16.32 9.84
C ILE A 6 0.31 15.02 10.27
N TYR A 7 1.04 13.90 10.22
CA TYR A 7 0.50 12.59 10.60
C TYR A 7 0.25 12.49 12.11
N HIS A 8 1.10 13.11 12.94
CA HIS A 8 0.84 13.20 14.38
C HIS A 8 -0.40 14.04 14.68
N PHE A 9 -0.54 15.20 14.07
CA PHE A 9 -1.72 16.05 14.22
C PHE A 9 -3.01 15.32 13.78
N LEU A 10 -2.96 14.59 12.65
CA LEU A 10 -4.11 13.82 12.18
C LEU A 10 -4.43 12.64 13.10
N ALA A 11 -3.41 11.99 13.66
CA ALA A 11 -3.58 10.91 14.62
C ALA A 11 -4.25 11.40 15.91
N ASP A 12 -3.91 12.59 16.39
CA ASP A 12 -4.56 13.23 17.55
C ASP A 12 -6.06 13.51 17.29
N LEU A 13 -6.43 13.72 16.01
CA LEU A 13 -7.83 13.82 15.57
C LEU A 13 -8.51 12.46 15.31
N GLY A 14 -7.80 11.34 15.55
CA GLY A 14 -8.30 9.99 15.32
C GLY A 14 -8.13 9.47 13.89
N TYR A 15 -7.46 10.20 12.99
CA TYR A 15 -7.18 9.76 11.63
C TYR A 15 -5.79 9.13 11.52
N THR A 16 -5.72 7.81 11.33
CA THR A 16 -4.47 7.03 11.35
C THR A 16 -4.18 6.33 10.01
N HIS A 17 -4.86 6.73 8.93
CA HIS A 17 -4.75 6.09 7.62
C HIS A 17 -3.88 6.90 6.65
N PRO A 18 -3.31 6.27 5.58
CA PRO A 18 -2.63 6.99 4.52
C PRO A 18 -3.52 8.03 3.84
N LEU A 19 -2.94 9.17 3.44
CA LEU A 19 -3.67 10.31 2.89
C LEU A 19 -3.92 10.19 1.38
N HIS A 20 -2.96 9.65 0.62
CA HIS A 20 -3.06 9.66 -0.85
C HIS A 20 -4.24 8.86 -1.41
N PRO A 21 -4.76 7.78 -0.79
CA PRO A 21 -5.90 7.05 -1.35
C PRO A 21 -7.14 7.93 -1.55
N THR A 22 -7.34 8.92 -0.70
CA THR A 22 -8.50 9.84 -0.79
C THR A 22 -8.52 10.61 -2.10
N LEU A 23 -7.37 11.11 -2.58
CA LEU A 23 -7.25 11.84 -3.84
C LEU A 23 -7.04 10.91 -5.06
N THR A 24 -6.55 9.71 -4.86
CA THR A 24 -6.34 8.75 -5.96
C THR A 24 -7.65 8.44 -6.68
N HIS A 25 -8.75 8.27 -5.93
CA HIS A 25 -10.06 7.99 -6.52
C HIS A 25 -10.57 9.12 -7.41
N LEU A 26 -10.28 10.38 -7.08
CA LEU A 26 -10.64 11.54 -7.90
C LEU A 26 -9.90 11.48 -9.25
N THR A 27 -8.58 11.30 -9.23
CA THR A 27 -7.76 11.20 -10.45
C THR A 27 -8.20 10.03 -11.33
N ILE A 28 -8.42 8.84 -10.74
CA ILE A 28 -8.88 7.64 -11.44
C ILE A 28 -10.25 7.89 -12.08
N GLY A 29 -11.23 8.40 -11.32
CA GLY A 29 -12.57 8.67 -11.80
C GLY A 29 -12.59 9.66 -12.96
N LEU A 30 -11.78 10.71 -12.91
CA LEU A 30 -11.67 11.70 -13.98
C LEU A 30 -11.05 11.12 -15.27
N VAL A 31 -10.05 10.23 -15.17
CA VAL A 31 -9.47 9.54 -16.34
C VAL A 31 -10.49 8.60 -16.98
N ILE A 32 -11.23 7.84 -16.17
CA ILE A 32 -12.30 6.96 -16.66
C ILE A 32 -13.39 7.79 -17.36
N ALA A 33 -13.83 8.87 -16.72
CA ALA A 33 -14.83 9.78 -17.30
C ALA A 33 -14.35 10.39 -18.63
N ALA A 34 -13.08 10.80 -18.71
CA ALA A 34 -12.50 11.33 -19.95
C ALA A 34 -12.59 10.32 -21.09
N LEU A 35 -12.26 9.04 -20.86
CA LEU A 35 -12.40 8.00 -21.86
C LEU A 35 -13.86 7.76 -22.26
N ILE A 36 -14.77 7.64 -21.28
CA ILE A 36 -16.21 7.42 -21.54
C ILE A 36 -16.78 8.54 -22.41
N PHE A 37 -16.57 9.80 -22.02
CA PHE A 37 -17.07 10.94 -22.80
C PHE A 37 -16.39 11.07 -24.16
N ARG A 38 -15.14 10.63 -24.27
CA ARG A 38 -14.46 10.55 -25.57
C ARG A 38 -15.11 9.54 -26.49
N VAL A 39 -15.43 8.34 -26.00
CA VAL A 39 -16.11 7.30 -26.76
C VAL A 39 -17.51 7.76 -27.19
N ILE A 40 -18.27 8.37 -26.26
CA ILE A 40 -19.61 8.93 -26.56
C ILE A 40 -19.50 10.00 -27.68
N ALA A 41 -18.48 10.84 -27.63
CA ALA A 41 -18.26 11.92 -28.60
C ALA A 41 -17.94 11.43 -30.03
N LEU A 42 -17.65 10.13 -30.24
CA LEU A 42 -17.52 9.54 -31.58
C LEU A 42 -18.87 9.37 -32.29
N LEU A 43 -19.96 9.34 -31.54
CA LEU A 43 -21.30 9.27 -32.10
C LEU A 43 -21.70 10.64 -32.66
N PRO A 44 -22.24 10.74 -33.92
CA PRO A 44 -22.50 12.02 -34.58
C PRO A 44 -23.36 12.98 -33.76
N ALA A 45 -24.40 12.48 -33.07
CA ALA A 45 -25.31 13.31 -32.26
C ALA A 45 -24.69 13.82 -30.95
N TYR A 46 -23.55 13.26 -30.52
CA TYR A 46 -22.96 13.47 -29.20
C TYR A 46 -21.58 14.13 -29.19
N GLY A 47 -21.15 14.69 -30.33
CA GLY A 47 -19.83 15.33 -30.49
C GLY A 47 -19.50 16.41 -29.44
N LYS A 48 -20.52 17.03 -28.80
CA LYS A 48 -20.34 18.00 -27.70
C LYS A 48 -19.63 17.43 -26.48
N TYR A 49 -19.76 16.13 -26.22
CA TYR A 49 -19.11 15.46 -25.09
C TYR A 49 -17.58 15.33 -25.21
N GLY A 50 -17.01 15.59 -26.39
CA GLY A 50 -15.58 15.77 -26.57
C GLY A 50 -15.00 16.92 -25.76
N GLN A 51 -15.78 17.97 -25.49
CA GLN A 51 -15.37 19.04 -24.59
C GLN A 51 -15.38 18.60 -23.12
N THR A 52 -16.37 17.81 -22.71
CA THR A 52 -16.42 17.22 -21.37
C THR A 52 -15.21 16.30 -21.14
N ALA A 53 -14.88 15.45 -22.11
CA ALA A 53 -13.67 14.61 -22.04
C ALA A 53 -12.40 15.45 -21.82
N ARG A 54 -12.27 16.56 -22.51
CA ARG A 54 -11.15 17.51 -22.33
C ARG A 54 -11.12 18.09 -20.92
N HIS A 55 -12.26 18.53 -20.38
CA HIS A 55 -12.32 19.08 -19.02
C HIS A 55 -11.93 18.02 -17.99
N CYS A 56 -12.44 16.79 -18.12
CA CYS A 56 -12.06 15.68 -17.24
C CYS A 56 -10.58 15.39 -17.29
N SER A 57 -9.95 15.35 -18.48
CA SER A 57 -8.50 15.11 -18.59
C SER A 57 -7.65 16.26 -18.02
N THR A 58 -8.12 17.50 -18.17
CA THR A 58 -7.45 18.67 -17.58
C THR A 58 -7.54 18.64 -16.05
N LEU A 59 -8.71 18.34 -15.48
CA LEU A 59 -8.88 18.20 -14.04
C LEU A 59 -8.08 17.02 -13.48
N ALA A 60 -8.03 15.90 -14.21
CA ALA A 60 -7.19 14.74 -13.84
C ALA A 60 -5.70 15.13 -13.78
N PHE A 61 -5.22 15.89 -14.77
CA PHE A 61 -3.85 16.39 -14.80
C PHE A 61 -3.55 17.29 -13.60
N LEU A 62 -4.47 18.19 -13.22
CA LEU A 62 -4.30 19.04 -12.05
C LEU A 62 -4.35 18.23 -10.74
N ALA A 63 -5.24 17.25 -10.65
CA ALA A 63 -5.41 16.41 -9.46
C ALA A 63 -4.23 15.46 -9.21
N ILE A 64 -3.44 15.11 -10.25
CA ILE A 64 -2.30 14.19 -10.08
C ILE A 64 -1.21 14.80 -9.19
N PHE A 65 -1.01 16.13 -9.21
CA PHE A 65 0.02 16.79 -8.41
C PHE A 65 -0.19 16.61 -6.90
N PRO A 66 -1.33 16.99 -6.32
CA PRO A 66 -1.57 16.74 -4.89
C PRO A 66 -1.65 15.24 -4.58
N THR A 67 -2.14 14.39 -5.51
CA THR A 67 -2.15 12.93 -5.31
C THR A 67 -0.74 12.37 -5.17
N VAL A 68 0.19 12.78 -6.04
CA VAL A 68 1.60 12.35 -5.98
C VAL A 68 2.28 12.91 -4.73
N LEU A 69 2.02 14.18 -4.38
CA LEU A 69 2.58 14.78 -3.16
C LEU A 69 2.17 13.99 -1.91
N LEU A 70 0.88 13.70 -1.74
CA LEU A 70 0.41 12.88 -0.62
C LEU A 70 0.96 11.45 -0.67
N GLY A 71 1.13 10.88 -1.87
CA GLY A 71 1.76 9.57 -2.03
C GLY A 71 3.23 9.55 -1.61
N LEU A 72 3.98 10.61 -1.87
CA LEU A 72 5.36 10.77 -1.40
C LEU A 72 5.41 10.95 0.12
N MET A 73 4.49 11.71 0.70
CA MET A 73 4.36 11.87 2.15
C MET A 73 4.07 10.52 2.82
N ASP A 74 3.08 9.76 2.32
CA ASP A 74 2.77 8.43 2.83
C ASP A 74 3.96 7.47 2.68
N TRP A 75 4.70 7.54 1.56
CA TRP A 75 5.90 6.72 1.35
C TRP A 75 7.00 7.03 2.36
N THR A 76 7.23 8.30 2.70
CA THR A 76 8.23 8.67 3.71
C THR A 76 7.79 8.21 5.09
N TYR A 77 6.54 8.43 5.47
CA TYR A 77 6.03 8.18 6.81
C TYR A 77 5.79 6.69 7.10
N TYR A 78 5.04 5.99 6.21
CA TYR A 78 4.64 4.58 6.45
C TYR A 78 5.66 3.56 5.97
N TYR A 79 6.47 3.89 4.95
CA TYR A 79 7.40 2.93 4.32
C TYR A 79 8.87 3.29 4.56
N GLY A 80 9.18 4.33 5.33
CA GLY A 80 10.54 4.71 5.69
C GLY A 80 11.47 4.93 4.49
N ASN A 81 10.94 5.46 3.37
CA ASN A 81 11.63 5.63 2.09
C ASN A 81 12.09 4.31 1.42
N ASN A 82 11.54 3.16 1.80
CA ASN A 82 11.90 1.89 1.20
C ASN A 82 11.35 1.76 -0.24
N TRP A 83 12.23 1.39 -1.17
CA TRP A 83 11.91 1.20 -2.57
C TRP A 83 11.49 -0.25 -2.84
N ILE A 84 10.29 -0.64 -2.40
CA ILE A 84 9.69 -1.92 -2.79
C ILE A 84 9.20 -1.86 -4.24
N PHE A 85 9.17 -3.02 -4.93
CA PHE A 85 8.82 -3.10 -6.35
C PHE A 85 7.46 -2.43 -6.69
N PRO A 86 6.36 -2.65 -5.96
CA PRO A 86 5.09 -1.99 -6.28
C PRO A 86 5.13 -0.46 -6.18
N ILE A 87 5.90 0.10 -5.23
CA ILE A 87 6.07 1.55 -5.09
C ILE A 87 6.82 2.12 -6.31
N LYS A 88 7.92 1.46 -6.74
CA LYS A 88 8.65 1.86 -7.94
C LYS A 88 7.75 1.90 -9.16
N MET A 89 6.96 0.84 -9.37
CA MET A 89 6.04 0.75 -10.50
C MET A 89 4.95 1.83 -10.45
N LYS A 90 4.39 2.12 -9.27
CA LYS A 90 3.43 3.22 -9.10
C LYS A 90 4.02 4.57 -9.47
N MET A 91 5.27 4.86 -9.07
CA MET A 91 5.92 6.12 -9.42
C MET A 91 6.17 6.25 -10.93
N ILE A 92 6.63 5.18 -11.58
CA ILE A 92 6.80 5.14 -13.04
C ILE A 92 5.46 5.37 -13.74
N LEU A 93 4.42 4.63 -13.34
CA LEU A 93 3.09 4.75 -13.95
C LEU A 93 2.46 6.13 -13.70
N ALA A 94 2.69 6.74 -12.54
CA ALA A 94 2.22 8.10 -12.27
C ALA A 94 2.90 9.13 -13.19
N ALA A 95 4.20 8.99 -13.43
CA ALA A 95 4.92 9.81 -14.39
C ALA A 95 4.42 9.60 -15.83
N VAL A 96 4.19 8.35 -16.25
CA VAL A 96 3.60 8.01 -17.54
C VAL A 96 2.20 8.63 -17.69
N LEU A 97 1.35 8.51 -16.68
CA LEU A 97 0.01 9.10 -16.68
C LEU A 97 0.07 10.62 -16.82
N MET A 98 0.98 11.27 -16.11
CA MET A 98 1.17 12.73 -16.20
C MET A 98 1.52 13.16 -17.64
N VAL A 99 2.44 12.44 -18.29
CA VAL A 99 2.83 12.71 -19.68
C VAL A 99 1.65 12.48 -20.62
N LEU A 100 0.91 11.39 -20.47
CA LEU A 100 -0.26 11.08 -21.32
C LEU A 100 -1.36 12.12 -21.17
N LEU A 101 -1.65 12.59 -19.95
CA LEU A 101 -2.65 13.63 -19.71
C LEU A 101 -2.19 14.98 -20.28
N LEU A 102 -0.92 15.33 -20.16
CA LEU A 102 -0.36 16.54 -20.79
C LEU A 102 -0.47 16.46 -22.32
N LEU A 103 -0.12 15.33 -22.92
CA LEU A 103 -0.29 15.11 -24.37
C LEU A 103 -1.78 15.20 -24.77
N ALA A 104 -2.69 14.63 -23.99
CA ALA A 104 -4.11 14.75 -24.24
C ALA A 104 -4.56 16.22 -24.25
N ILE A 105 -4.08 17.05 -23.32
CA ILE A 105 -4.38 18.48 -23.26
C ILE A 105 -3.85 19.20 -24.52
N ILE A 106 -2.59 18.98 -24.87
CA ILE A 106 -1.94 19.60 -26.03
C ILE A 106 -2.65 19.22 -27.33
N LEU A 107 -2.97 17.94 -27.50
CA LEU A 107 -3.63 17.45 -28.71
C LEU A 107 -5.07 17.92 -28.81
N ASN A 108 -5.78 18.06 -27.70
CA ASN A 108 -7.11 18.67 -27.70
C ASN A 108 -7.11 20.14 -28.14
N LEU A 109 -5.98 20.83 -28.05
CA LEU A 109 -5.84 22.21 -28.56
C LEU A 109 -5.53 22.26 -30.06
N LYS A 110 -4.86 21.22 -30.59
CA LYS A 110 -4.32 21.21 -31.96
C LYS A 110 -5.14 20.35 -32.94
N LEU A 111 -5.80 19.30 -32.47
CA LEU A 111 -6.46 18.32 -33.32
C LEU A 111 -7.98 18.49 -33.34
N SER A 112 -8.58 18.03 -34.43
CA SER A 112 -10.03 17.90 -34.56
C SER A 112 -10.62 17.04 -33.45
N LYS A 113 -11.87 17.36 -33.04
CA LYS A 113 -12.61 16.63 -32.01
C LYS A 113 -12.84 15.13 -32.30
N SER A 114 -12.69 14.70 -33.54
CA SER A 114 -12.86 13.30 -33.97
C SER A 114 -11.54 12.53 -34.15
N SER A 115 -10.39 13.10 -33.76
CA SER A 115 -9.09 12.47 -33.97
C SER A 115 -8.94 11.12 -33.23
N GLY A 116 -8.61 10.05 -33.98
CA GLY A 116 -8.31 8.73 -33.42
C GLY A 116 -7.11 8.75 -32.45
N ALA A 117 -6.14 9.65 -32.66
CA ALA A 117 -4.99 9.81 -31.75
C ALA A 117 -5.40 10.18 -30.33
N LEU A 118 -6.42 11.03 -30.15
CA LEU A 118 -6.97 11.36 -28.85
C LEU A 118 -7.60 10.14 -28.16
N LEU A 119 -8.32 9.31 -28.91
CA LEU A 119 -8.90 8.07 -28.36
C LEU A 119 -7.80 7.13 -27.84
N VAL A 120 -6.72 6.96 -28.62
CA VAL A 120 -5.58 6.13 -28.20
C VAL A 120 -4.96 6.65 -26.90
N ILE A 121 -4.75 7.96 -26.76
CA ILE A 121 -4.17 8.53 -25.53
C ILE A 121 -5.08 8.33 -24.35
N TYR A 122 -6.39 8.54 -24.48
CA TYR A 122 -7.32 8.28 -23.39
C TYR A 122 -7.37 6.79 -23.01
N LEU A 123 -7.28 5.89 -23.98
CA LEU A 123 -7.20 4.45 -23.72
C LEU A 123 -5.90 4.08 -22.98
N LEU A 124 -4.75 4.62 -23.41
CA LEU A 124 -3.48 4.40 -22.73
C LEU A 124 -3.49 4.97 -21.31
N SER A 125 -4.10 6.15 -21.10
CA SER A 125 -4.26 6.72 -19.76
C SER A 125 -5.13 5.82 -18.87
N PHE A 126 -6.20 5.24 -19.41
CA PHE A 126 -7.06 4.31 -18.70
C PHE A 126 -6.31 3.01 -18.32
N LEU A 127 -5.55 2.43 -19.25
CA LEU A 127 -4.72 1.25 -18.95
C LEU A 127 -3.65 1.55 -17.89
N THR A 128 -3.07 2.73 -17.92
CA THR A 128 -2.11 3.18 -16.91
C THR A 128 -2.76 3.28 -15.53
N VAL A 129 -4.00 3.77 -15.45
CA VAL A 129 -4.77 3.84 -14.20
C VAL A 129 -5.12 2.45 -13.66
N ILE A 130 -5.42 1.48 -14.53
CA ILE A 130 -5.59 0.08 -14.11
C ILE A 130 -4.30 -0.45 -13.47
N GLY A 131 -3.14 -0.20 -14.10
CA GLY A 131 -1.84 -0.57 -13.54
C GLY A 131 -1.55 0.09 -12.18
N LEU A 132 -1.88 1.38 -12.03
CA LEU A 132 -1.75 2.10 -10.75
C LEU A 132 -2.63 1.48 -9.66
N GLY A 133 -3.87 1.07 -10.01
CA GLY A 133 -4.79 0.37 -9.12
C GLY A 133 -4.26 -1.02 -8.73
N TYR A 134 -3.76 -1.78 -9.69
CA TYR A 134 -3.16 -3.10 -9.45
C TYR A 134 -2.01 -3.03 -8.45
N PHE A 135 -1.02 -2.17 -8.70
CA PHE A 135 0.11 -2.03 -7.77
C PHE A 135 -0.28 -1.37 -6.43
N GLY A 136 -1.36 -0.59 -6.40
CA GLY A 136 -1.96 -0.12 -5.15
C GLY A 136 -2.53 -1.28 -4.33
N GLY A 137 -3.27 -2.17 -4.98
CA GLY A 137 -3.77 -3.41 -4.38
C GLY A 137 -2.63 -4.34 -3.94
N GLU A 138 -1.57 -4.47 -4.74
CA GLU A 138 -0.39 -5.27 -4.39
C GLU A 138 0.30 -4.77 -3.10
N ILE A 139 0.36 -3.45 -2.88
CA ILE A 139 0.88 -2.88 -1.63
C ILE A 139 -0.01 -3.25 -0.43
N LEU A 140 -1.34 -3.22 -0.61
CA LEU A 140 -2.30 -3.49 0.46
C LEU A 140 -2.52 -4.97 0.71
N TYR A 141 -2.58 -5.77 -0.35
CA TYR A 141 -3.02 -7.17 -0.32
C TYR A 141 -1.96 -8.15 -0.84
N GLY A 142 -0.79 -7.69 -1.30
CA GLY A 142 0.21 -8.52 -1.97
C GLY A 142 0.51 -9.82 -1.23
N LYS A 143 0.59 -10.92 -1.97
CA LYS A 143 0.73 -12.32 -1.50
C LYS A 143 -0.39 -12.86 -0.59
N ARG A 144 -1.44 -12.07 -0.31
CA ARG A 144 -2.56 -12.48 0.56
C ARG A 144 -3.80 -12.92 -0.20
N ILE A 145 -3.79 -12.82 -1.55
CA ILE A 145 -4.85 -13.36 -2.41
C ILE A 145 -4.52 -14.82 -2.74
N ALA A 146 -4.12 -15.61 -1.74
CA ALA A 146 -4.34 -17.04 -1.80
C ALA A 146 -5.80 -17.28 -1.38
N PRO A 147 -6.57 -18.10 -2.10
CA PRO A 147 -7.89 -18.52 -1.65
C PRO A 147 -7.78 -19.01 -0.20
N ALA A 148 -8.76 -18.69 0.63
CA ALA A 148 -8.88 -19.21 1.99
C ALA A 148 -9.27 -20.71 1.97
N GLY A 149 -8.49 -21.51 1.25
CA GLY A 149 -8.58 -22.94 1.15
C GLY A 149 -7.16 -23.46 1.15
N ASP A 150 -6.83 -24.26 2.15
CA ASP A 150 -5.56 -24.99 2.34
C ASP A 150 -4.52 -24.36 3.28
N ALA A 151 -4.99 -23.67 4.33
CA ALA A 151 -4.24 -23.71 5.58
C ALA A 151 -4.64 -25.01 6.31
N GLU A 152 -3.95 -26.10 5.96
CA GLU A 152 -4.02 -27.35 6.71
C GLU A 152 -3.78 -27.06 8.20
N PRO A 153 -4.66 -27.52 9.12
CA PRO A 153 -4.44 -27.31 10.53
C PRO A 153 -3.16 -28.03 10.91
N ALA A 154 -2.11 -27.25 11.23
CA ALA A 154 -0.86 -27.77 11.74
C ALA A 154 -1.18 -28.73 12.90
N SER A 155 -0.85 -30.01 12.70
CA SER A 155 -1.05 -31.10 13.63
C SER A 155 -0.51 -30.73 15.02
N ALA A 156 -1.29 -31.05 16.03
CA ALA A 156 -1.00 -30.86 17.45
C ALA A 156 0.21 -31.73 17.88
N GLY A 157 1.42 -31.18 17.70
CA GLY A 157 2.65 -31.61 18.35
C GLY A 157 3.31 -30.35 18.87
N ILE A 158 3.95 -30.41 20.04
CA ILE A 158 4.75 -29.29 20.55
C ILE A 158 5.88 -29.07 19.54
N PRO A 159 5.90 -27.96 18.77
CA PRO A 159 6.96 -27.76 17.77
C PRO A 159 8.30 -27.63 18.48
N SER A 160 9.39 -28.16 17.87
CA SER A 160 10.75 -27.82 18.32
C SER A 160 10.95 -26.30 18.25
N ALA A 161 11.88 -25.75 19.03
CA ALA A 161 12.15 -24.31 19.05
C ALA A 161 12.41 -23.76 17.63
N ALA A 162 13.05 -24.54 16.76
CA ALA A 162 13.30 -24.22 15.36
C ALA A 162 12.00 -24.12 14.55
N ALA A 163 11.09 -25.08 14.71
CA ALA A 163 9.79 -25.07 14.04
C ALA A 163 8.91 -23.91 14.52
N ALA A 164 8.96 -23.56 15.81
CA ALA A 164 8.19 -22.46 16.38
C ALA A 164 8.59 -21.09 15.79
N PHE A 165 9.89 -20.81 15.60
CA PHE A 165 10.31 -19.54 14.97
C PHE A 165 10.08 -19.53 13.46
N ALA A 166 10.18 -20.67 12.78
CA ALA A 166 9.88 -20.74 11.35
C ALA A 166 8.41 -20.36 11.02
N GLU A 167 7.46 -20.78 11.86
CA GLU A 167 6.06 -20.36 11.73
C GLU A 167 5.91 -18.85 11.97
N VAL A 168 6.54 -18.31 13.03
CA VAL A 168 6.56 -16.88 13.34
C VAL A 168 7.20 -16.09 12.19
N GLN A 169 8.32 -16.54 11.64
CA GLN A 169 8.97 -15.91 10.51
C GLN A 169 8.10 -15.91 9.25
N THR A 170 7.29 -16.95 9.06
CA THR A 170 6.31 -16.99 7.96
C THR A 170 5.22 -15.95 8.15
N ILE A 171 4.72 -15.77 9.39
CA ILE A 171 3.76 -14.69 9.71
C ILE A 171 4.40 -13.32 9.43
N PHE A 172 5.64 -13.09 9.87
CA PHE A 172 6.35 -11.83 9.61
C PHE A 172 6.53 -11.56 8.13
N ARG A 173 7.01 -12.54 7.36
CA ARG A 173 7.20 -12.41 5.90
C ARG A 173 5.91 -12.07 5.18
N ASN A 174 4.80 -12.67 5.58
CA ASN A 174 3.53 -12.49 4.91
C ASN A 174 2.81 -11.20 5.32
N ASN A 175 3.07 -10.65 6.51
CA ASN A 175 2.26 -9.57 7.07
C ASN A 175 3.05 -8.33 7.49
N CYS A 176 4.36 -8.42 7.71
CA CYS A 176 5.13 -7.37 8.39
C CYS A 176 6.32 -6.86 7.57
N THR A 177 7.07 -7.77 6.91
CA THR A 177 8.34 -7.42 6.26
C THR A 177 8.18 -6.59 4.98
N ASN A 178 6.96 -6.40 4.46
CA ASN A 178 6.75 -5.42 3.39
C ASN A 178 7.11 -4.00 3.83
N CYS A 179 6.95 -3.70 5.13
CA CYS A 179 7.30 -2.41 5.73
C CYS A 179 8.49 -2.54 6.68
N HIS A 180 8.54 -3.60 7.49
CA HIS A 180 9.55 -3.82 8.53
C HIS A 180 10.71 -4.68 8.04
N ALA A 181 11.35 -4.25 6.94
CA ALA A 181 12.55 -4.84 6.35
C ALA A 181 13.38 -3.77 5.61
N GLY A 182 14.65 -4.08 5.32
CA GLY A 182 15.54 -3.24 4.53
C GLY A 182 16.43 -2.33 5.37
N THR A 183 17.07 -1.35 4.72
CA THR A 183 18.11 -0.53 5.33
C THR A 183 17.58 0.54 6.28
N ASN A 184 16.32 0.94 6.12
CA ASN A 184 15.69 1.96 6.97
C ASN A 184 14.20 1.64 7.20
N PRO A 185 13.89 0.58 7.98
CA PRO A 185 12.51 0.23 8.26
C PRO A 185 11.86 1.24 9.21
N PRO A 186 10.53 1.46 9.13
CA PRO A 186 9.79 2.32 10.04
C PRO A 186 10.09 2.02 11.51
N SER A 187 10.33 3.06 12.30
CA SER A 187 10.76 2.96 13.71
C SER A 187 12.02 2.12 13.92
N SER A 188 12.87 1.99 12.90
CA SER A 188 14.09 1.16 12.91
C SER A 188 13.82 -0.31 13.30
N LEU A 189 12.56 -0.79 13.10
CA LEU A 189 12.14 -2.15 13.44
C LEU A 189 12.27 -3.05 12.21
N ASP A 190 13.22 -3.96 12.23
CA ASP A 190 13.41 -5.00 11.22
C ASP A 190 12.91 -6.35 11.75
N LEU A 191 11.99 -6.98 11.02
CA LEU A 191 11.38 -8.27 11.38
C LEU A 191 11.81 -9.41 10.45
N THR A 192 12.96 -9.28 9.78
CA THR A 192 13.45 -10.26 8.81
C THR A 192 14.20 -11.42 9.44
N SER A 193 14.85 -11.22 10.59
CA SER A 193 15.60 -12.25 11.31
C SER A 193 15.25 -12.27 12.78
N TYR A 194 15.56 -13.40 13.44
CA TYR A 194 15.37 -13.56 14.88
C TYR A 194 16.11 -12.48 15.68
N GLU A 195 17.37 -12.25 15.34
CA GLU A 195 18.24 -11.27 16.00
C GLU A 195 17.65 -9.86 15.91
N ASN A 196 17.16 -9.48 14.75
CA ASN A 196 16.55 -8.16 14.52
C ASN A 196 15.23 -8.00 15.27
N VAL A 197 14.40 -9.05 15.32
CA VAL A 197 13.15 -9.07 16.10
C VAL A 197 13.44 -8.87 17.58
N MET A 198 14.42 -9.59 18.13
CA MET A 198 14.79 -9.50 19.55
C MET A 198 15.52 -8.21 19.90
N LYS A 199 16.24 -7.60 18.96
CA LYS A 199 16.83 -6.28 19.11
C LYS A 199 15.77 -5.20 19.29
N GLY A 200 14.61 -5.36 18.64
CA GLY A 200 13.54 -4.36 18.64
C GLY A 200 13.80 -3.17 17.73
N GLY A 201 13.08 -2.08 17.96
CA GLY A 201 13.16 -0.87 17.15
C GLY A 201 13.61 0.36 17.95
N GLN A 202 13.39 1.54 17.38
CA GLN A 202 13.73 2.85 17.96
C GLN A 202 13.16 3.06 19.36
N ASN A 203 11.99 2.47 19.66
CA ASN A 203 11.32 2.62 20.95
C ASN A 203 11.62 1.45 21.93
N GLY A 204 12.63 0.62 21.62
CA GLY A 204 13.04 -0.50 22.44
C GLY A 204 12.50 -1.85 21.97
N ALA A 205 12.51 -2.84 22.89
CA ALA A 205 12.11 -4.21 22.60
C ALA A 205 10.61 -4.32 22.28
N VAL A 206 10.29 -4.95 21.15
CA VAL A 206 8.90 -5.23 20.75
C VAL A 206 8.41 -6.60 21.23
N VAL A 207 9.34 -7.49 21.59
CA VAL A 207 9.10 -8.81 22.16
C VAL A 207 9.72 -8.89 23.56
N ILE A 208 8.93 -9.26 24.56
CA ILE A 208 9.38 -9.53 25.92
C ILE A 208 9.17 -11.00 26.19
N SER A 209 10.25 -11.76 26.24
CA SER A 209 10.24 -13.23 26.44
C SER A 209 9.37 -13.63 27.63
N GLY A 210 8.50 -14.59 27.42
CA GLY A 210 7.56 -15.10 28.44
C GLY A 210 6.37 -14.17 28.75
N LYS A 211 6.27 -12.99 28.11
CA LYS A 211 5.25 -11.98 28.48
C LYS A 211 4.52 -11.43 27.23
N PRO A 212 3.69 -12.24 26.54
CA PRO A 212 3.02 -11.80 25.31
C PRO A 212 2.16 -10.54 25.52
N GLY A 213 1.39 -10.46 26.60
CA GLY A 213 0.53 -9.28 26.88
C GLY A 213 1.29 -7.97 27.16
N LYS A 214 2.59 -8.04 27.49
CA LYS A 214 3.48 -6.87 27.65
C LYS A 214 4.31 -6.59 26.41
N SER A 215 4.34 -7.50 25.43
CA SER A 215 5.07 -7.35 24.18
C SER A 215 4.34 -6.39 23.25
N GLU A 216 5.02 -5.31 22.83
CA GLU A 216 4.41 -4.29 21.97
C GLU A 216 3.97 -4.88 20.62
N LEU A 217 4.66 -5.90 20.11
CA LEU A 217 4.26 -6.65 18.93
C LEU A 217 2.80 -7.14 19.07
N ILE A 218 2.47 -7.83 20.17
CA ILE A 218 1.11 -8.36 20.42
C ILE A 218 0.11 -7.23 20.62
N ARG A 219 0.49 -6.20 21.37
CA ARG A 219 -0.37 -5.04 21.63
C ARG A 219 -0.77 -4.33 20.33
N ARG A 220 0.18 -4.20 19.39
CA ARG A 220 -0.07 -3.59 18.07
C ARG A 220 -0.96 -4.46 17.18
N VAL A 221 -0.69 -5.75 17.06
CA VAL A 221 -1.51 -6.62 16.20
C VAL A 221 -2.91 -6.85 16.74
N ARG A 222 -3.13 -6.71 18.05
CA ARG A 222 -4.44 -6.73 18.71
C ARG A 222 -5.17 -5.38 18.72
N GLY A 223 -4.52 -4.28 18.30
CA GLY A 223 -5.08 -2.93 18.35
C GLY A 223 -5.18 -2.34 19.76
N ILE A 224 -4.45 -2.89 20.75
CA ILE A 224 -4.38 -2.37 22.12
C ILE A 224 -3.49 -1.10 22.14
N SER A 225 -2.44 -1.08 21.31
CA SER A 225 -1.60 0.10 21.07
C SER A 225 -1.85 0.65 19.68
N THR A 226 -1.85 1.98 19.53
CA THR A 226 -2.07 2.68 18.26
C THR A 226 -0.75 3.16 17.65
N PRO A 227 -0.64 3.13 16.31
CA PRO A 227 -1.59 2.57 15.35
C PRO A 227 -1.61 1.04 15.40
N GLN A 228 -2.77 0.43 15.12
CA GLN A 228 -2.87 -1.02 14.99
C GLN A 228 -2.04 -1.51 13.79
N MET A 229 -1.38 -2.66 13.94
CA MET A 229 -0.62 -3.30 12.87
C MET A 229 -1.33 -4.57 12.37
N PRO A 230 -1.22 -4.89 11.06
CA PRO A 230 -0.59 -4.09 10.02
C PRO A 230 -1.39 -2.82 9.68
N LEU A 231 -0.69 -1.72 9.35
CA LEU A 231 -1.33 -0.47 8.91
C LEU A 231 -2.12 -0.62 7.61
N ALA A 232 -1.67 -1.51 6.74
CA ALA A 232 -2.27 -1.80 5.45
C ALA A 232 -2.73 -3.26 5.39
N GLY A 233 -3.91 -3.49 4.81
CA GLY A 233 -4.53 -4.81 4.68
C GLY A 233 -5.32 -5.27 5.93
N PRO A 234 -5.84 -6.50 5.91
CA PRO A 234 -6.65 -7.03 7.00
C PRO A 234 -5.82 -7.23 8.27
N ALA A 235 -6.48 -7.10 9.43
CA ALA A 235 -5.89 -7.49 10.71
C ALA A 235 -5.43 -8.96 10.67
N LEU A 236 -4.42 -9.30 11.46
CA LEU A 236 -3.99 -10.69 11.59
C LEU A 236 -5.14 -11.58 12.06
N THR A 237 -5.17 -12.80 11.55
CA THR A 237 -6.11 -13.81 12.03
C THR A 237 -5.83 -14.17 13.49
N GLN A 238 -6.86 -14.61 14.23
CA GLN A 238 -6.69 -15.05 15.62
C GLN A 238 -5.69 -16.22 15.72
N SER A 239 -5.62 -17.09 14.71
CA SER A 239 -4.65 -18.17 14.65
C SER A 239 -3.22 -17.62 14.56
N ALA A 240 -2.95 -16.65 13.68
CA ALA A 240 -1.63 -16.03 13.56
C ALA A 240 -1.21 -15.30 14.84
N ILE A 241 -2.15 -14.55 15.46
CA ILE A 241 -1.90 -13.90 16.75
C ILE A 241 -1.58 -14.95 17.82
N GLY A 242 -2.35 -16.03 17.88
CA GLY A 242 -2.14 -17.13 18.81
C GLY A 242 -0.77 -17.82 18.65
N THR A 243 -0.29 -17.99 17.40
CA THR A 243 1.07 -18.51 17.14
C THR A 243 2.15 -17.58 17.69
N LEU A 244 2.03 -16.27 17.45
CA LEU A 244 2.95 -15.27 17.99
C LEU A 244 2.95 -15.27 19.52
N GLU A 245 1.77 -15.35 20.14
CA GLU A 245 1.62 -15.38 21.61
C GLU A 245 2.24 -16.65 22.22
N LYS A 246 2.00 -17.81 21.62
CA LYS A 246 2.58 -19.09 22.08
C LYS A 246 4.08 -19.06 22.01
N TRP A 247 4.67 -18.58 20.90
CA TRP A 247 6.11 -18.43 20.75
C TRP A 247 6.68 -17.49 21.81
N ILE A 248 6.07 -16.34 22.05
CA ILE A 248 6.53 -15.39 23.09
C ILE A 248 6.38 -15.99 24.49
N ALA A 249 5.24 -16.66 24.78
CA ALA A 249 4.98 -17.29 26.07
C ALA A 249 6.00 -18.42 26.39
N ALA A 250 6.45 -19.14 25.34
CA ALA A 250 7.51 -20.15 25.45
C ALA A 250 8.93 -19.55 25.66
N GLY A 251 9.03 -18.21 25.84
CA GLY A 251 10.30 -17.53 26.04
C GLY A 251 10.89 -16.93 24.76
N ALA A 252 10.16 -16.91 23.64
CA ALA A 252 10.62 -16.51 22.32
C ALA A 252 11.92 -17.26 21.92
N PRO A 253 11.91 -18.59 21.83
CA PRO A 253 13.12 -19.37 21.56
C PRO A 253 13.73 -19.03 20.18
N ALA A 254 15.06 -19.02 20.13
CA ALA A 254 15.81 -18.88 18.88
C ALA A 254 15.63 -20.11 17.98
N PRO A 255 15.74 -19.96 16.64
CA PRO A 255 15.85 -21.11 15.77
C PRO A 255 17.12 -21.91 16.11
N GLU A 256 17.03 -23.23 16.06
CA GLU A 256 18.22 -24.10 16.16
C GLU A 256 19.15 -23.83 14.97
N LYS A 257 20.47 -23.76 15.26
CA LYS A 257 21.50 -23.53 14.23
C LYS A 257 21.69 -24.77 13.37
#